data_76fcd3e76827c19ca97df663fe1e9516
#
_entry.id   76fcd3e76827c19ca97df663fe1e9516
#
_cell.length_a   1.000
_cell.length_b   1.000
_cell.length_c   1.000
_cell.angle_alpha   90.00
_cell.angle_beta   90.00
_cell.angle_gamma   90.00
#
_symmetry.space_group_name_H-M   'P 1'
#
loop_
_entity.id
_entity.type
_entity.pdbx_description
1 polymer ?
#
loop_
_entity_poly.entity_id
_entity_poly.type
_entity_poly.pdbx_seq_one_letter_code
_entity_poly.pdbx_strand_id
1 'polypeptide(L)'
;IDVLSRNSTWTLSRDTSLGLNYTGISYYDGQGFMIRKSLKVNSALELNSASICVQTGTTNEQNTSDYFKGNNMKYEVIAFGTADETVKAYESGRCDVFTSDVSQLYAERLKVANPAEHVVLPEVISKEPLGPMVRHGDDQWFDVVKWTLFAMVGAEELGITQKNVDEMAKSDKPELKRAFGTDGNLGEQLGLTKDWVSRIVKAVGNYGESFDRNVGAGSKLGIARGL
;
A
#
# COMPACT_ATOMS: atom_id res chain seq x y z
N ILE A 1 -16.84 8.56 3.26
CA ILE A 1 -15.47 8.46 2.72
C ILE A 1 -15.56 8.57 1.21
N ASP A 2 -14.86 9.51 0.61
CA ASP A 2 -14.90 9.77 -0.82
C ASP A 2 -13.76 9.08 -1.56
N VAL A 3 -12.60 8.93 -0.90
CA VAL A 3 -11.46 8.12 -1.36
C VAL A 3 -10.98 7.24 -0.21
N LEU A 4 -10.76 5.96 -0.48
CA LEU A 4 -10.05 5.07 0.43
C LEU A 4 -8.68 4.74 -0.18
N SER A 5 -7.62 5.26 0.43
CA SER A 5 -6.23 4.97 0.05
C SER A 5 -5.51 4.35 1.23
N ARG A 6 -5.53 3.04 1.29
CA ARG A 6 -4.88 2.22 2.33
C ARG A 6 -4.27 0.97 1.68
N ASN A 7 -3.74 0.07 2.49
CA ASN A 7 -3.31 -1.26 2.06
C ASN A 7 -4.55 -2.14 1.73
N SER A 8 -5.26 -1.76 0.70
CA SER A 8 -6.47 -2.44 0.23
C SER A 8 -6.20 -3.04 -1.14
N THR A 9 -6.16 -4.36 -1.17
CA THR A 9 -5.87 -5.12 -2.39
C THR A 9 -6.98 -5.00 -3.41
N TRP A 10 -6.65 -4.74 -4.64
CA TRP A 10 -7.57 -4.78 -5.77
C TRP A 10 -7.96 -6.22 -6.07
N THR A 11 -9.20 -6.56 -5.80
CA THR A 11 -9.77 -7.88 -6.08
C THR A 11 -11.04 -7.76 -6.90
N LEU A 12 -11.35 -8.80 -7.70
CA LEU A 12 -12.57 -8.83 -8.50
C LEU A 12 -13.83 -8.65 -7.63
N SER A 13 -13.87 -9.27 -6.45
CA SER A 13 -15.03 -9.16 -5.55
C SER A 13 -15.23 -7.73 -5.02
N ARG A 14 -14.14 -7.03 -4.69
CA ARG A 14 -14.22 -5.63 -4.23
C ARG A 14 -14.67 -4.70 -5.35
N ASP A 15 -14.18 -4.93 -6.54
CA ASP A 15 -14.52 -4.15 -7.72
C ASP A 15 -16.00 -4.35 -8.14
N THR A 16 -16.48 -5.59 -8.12
CA THR A 16 -17.84 -5.92 -8.59
C THR A 16 -18.91 -5.90 -7.50
N SER A 17 -18.67 -6.62 -6.39
CA SER A 17 -19.72 -6.85 -5.38
C SER A 17 -19.89 -5.71 -4.39
N LEU A 18 -18.82 -4.92 -4.16
CA LEU A 18 -18.85 -3.80 -3.21
C LEU A 18 -19.10 -2.44 -3.87
N GLY A 19 -19.21 -2.38 -5.20
CA GLY A 19 -19.44 -1.14 -5.93
C GLY A 19 -18.29 -0.14 -5.82
N LEU A 20 -17.05 -0.62 -5.90
CA LEU A 20 -15.84 0.18 -5.77
C LEU A 20 -15.06 0.19 -7.09
N ASN A 21 -14.54 1.35 -7.46
CA ASN A 21 -13.60 1.52 -8.56
C ASN A 21 -12.19 1.76 -8.03
N TYR A 22 -11.25 0.89 -8.36
CA TYR A 22 -9.84 1.12 -8.12
C TYR A 22 -9.26 2.04 -9.19
N THR A 23 -8.56 3.09 -8.78
CA THR A 23 -8.09 4.15 -9.69
C THR A 23 -6.70 3.88 -10.26
N GLY A 24 -6.04 2.82 -9.79
CA GLY A 24 -4.71 2.39 -10.21
C GLY A 24 -4.00 1.67 -9.08
N ILE A 25 -2.85 1.09 -9.38
CA ILE A 25 -2.02 0.43 -8.38
C ILE A 25 -0.96 1.42 -7.93
N SER A 26 -0.97 1.76 -6.64
CA SER A 26 0.03 2.64 -6.03
C SER A 26 1.19 1.88 -5.39
N TYR A 27 1.01 0.60 -5.06
CA TYR A 27 2.05 -0.22 -4.46
C TYR A 27 1.74 -1.71 -4.69
N TYR A 28 2.75 -2.49 -5.10
CA TYR A 28 2.68 -3.94 -5.12
C TYR A 28 3.24 -4.48 -3.83
N ASP A 29 2.38 -4.99 -2.97
CA ASP A 29 2.74 -5.64 -1.72
C ASP A 29 2.54 -7.15 -1.83
N GLY A 30 2.71 -7.84 -0.74
CA GLY A 30 2.41 -9.25 -0.55
C GLY A 30 2.20 -9.56 0.91
N GLN A 31 1.57 -10.68 1.21
CA GLN A 31 1.36 -11.11 2.57
C GLN A 31 2.57 -11.84 3.13
N GLY A 32 2.90 -11.55 4.38
CA GLY A 32 3.97 -12.19 5.14
C GLY A 32 3.56 -12.58 6.54
N PHE A 33 4.53 -12.99 7.33
CA PHE A 33 4.35 -13.41 8.73
C PHE A 33 5.36 -12.71 9.62
N MET A 34 4.89 -12.13 10.72
CA MET A 34 5.73 -11.60 11.79
C MET A 34 5.66 -12.51 13.00
N ILE A 35 6.80 -12.83 13.58
CA ILE A 35 6.95 -13.70 14.74
C ILE A 35 7.87 -13.06 15.79
N ARG A 36 7.79 -13.58 17.02
CA ARG A 36 8.82 -13.32 18.03
C ARG A 36 10.05 -14.16 17.75
N LYS A 37 11.24 -13.59 17.88
CA LYS A 37 12.52 -14.32 17.74
C LYS A 37 12.64 -15.50 18.68
N SER A 38 11.98 -15.44 19.84
CA SER A 38 11.93 -16.54 20.81
C SER A 38 11.29 -17.82 20.28
N LEU A 39 10.48 -17.73 19.21
CA LEU A 39 9.91 -18.90 18.54
C LEU A 39 10.96 -19.73 17.79
N LYS A 40 12.14 -19.14 17.49
CA LYS A 40 13.28 -19.79 16.82
C LYS A 40 12.95 -20.41 15.46
N VAL A 41 12.06 -19.78 14.71
CA VAL A 41 11.61 -20.15 13.37
C VAL A 41 12.26 -19.19 12.38
N ASN A 42 12.71 -19.67 11.22
CA ASN A 42 13.36 -18.88 10.18
C ASN A 42 12.59 -18.93 8.84
N SER A 43 11.60 -19.78 8.73
CA SER A 43 10.79 -19.96 7.53
C SER A 43 9.32 -20.13 7.91
N ALA A 44 8.42 -19.62 7.07
CA ALA A 44 6.98 -19.82 7.23
C ALA A 44 6.59 -21.31 7.12
N LEU A 45 7.38 -22.14 6.48
CA LEU A 45 7.19 -23.60 6.41
C LEU A 45 7.41 -24.31 7.78
N GLU A 46 8.03 -23.63 8.73
CA GLU A 46 8.24 -24.15 10.09
C GLU A 46 7.09 -23.78 11.04
N LEU A 47 6.07 -23.05 10.59
CA LEU A 47 4.93 -22.61 11.39
C LEU A 47 3.83 -23.68 11.57
N ASN A 48 4.18 -24.96 11.46
CA ASN A 48 3.21 -26.04 11.65
C ASN A 48 2.65 -26.04 13.08
N SER A 49 1.34 -26.08 13.21
CA SER A 49 0.57 -25.98 14.47
C SER A 49 0.63 -24.63 15.18
N ALA A 50 1.07 -23.56 14.52
CA ALA A 50 1.07 -22.22 15.09
C ALA A 50 -0.34 -21.62 15.16
N SER A 51 -0.55 -20.77 16.17
CA SER A 51 -1.70 -19.87 16.27
C SER A 51 -1.41 -18.54 15.55
N ILE A 52 -2.34 -18.11 14.68
CA ILE A 52 -2.12 -17.00 13.74
C ILE A 52 -3.17 -15.93 13.96
N CYS A 53 -2.74 -14.76 14.39
CA CYS A 53 -3.57 -13.57 14.44
C CYS A 53 -3.72 -12.95 13.06
N VAL A 54 -4.96 -12.68 12.64
CA VAL A 54 -5.29 -12.06 11.35
C VAL A 54 -6.49 -11.12 11.51
N GLN A 55 -6.57 -10.10 10.66
CA GLN A 55 -7.77 -9.28 10.58
C GLN A 55 -8.82 -9.96 9.70
N THR A 56 -10.04 -10.11 10.24
CA THR A 56 -11.15 -10.75 9.52
C THR A 56 -11.61 -9.93 8.30
N GLY A 57 -12.16 -10.62 7.29
CA GLY A 57 -12.67 -9.99 6.07
C GLY A 57 -11.59 -9.43 5.13
N THR A 58 -10.35 -9.86 5.31
CA THR A 58 -9.20 -9.48 4.47
C THR A 58 -8.79 -10.59 3.52
N THR A 59 -8.05 -10.24 2.47
CA THR A 59 -7.37 -11.23 1.61
C THR A 59 -6.39 -12.08 2.42
N ASN A 60 -5.79 -11.50 3.46
CA ASN A 60 -4.83 -12.16 4.33
C ASN A 60 -5.44 -13.35 5.10
N GLU A 61 -6.69 -13.27 5.51
CA GLU A 61 -7.39 -14.39 6.17
C GLU A 61 -7.53 -15.59 5.22
N GLN A 62 -7.96 -15.33 3.97
CA GLN A 62 -8.10 -16.38 2.95
C GLN A 62 -6.74 -16.96 2.55
N ASN A 63 -5.77 -16.10 2.22
CA ASN A 63 -4.44 -16.54 1.78
C ASN A 63 -3.74 -17.37 2.86
N THR A 64 -3.93 -17.05 4.16
CA THR A 64 -3.41 -17.86 5.27
C THR A 64 -3.96 -19.27 5.20
N SER A 65 -5.29 -19.41 5.04
CA SER A 65 -5.92 -20.73 4.92
C SER A 65 -5.36 -21.52 3.72
N ASP A 66 -5.23 -20.86 2.57
CA ASP A 66 -4.76 -21.51 1.35
C ASP A 66 -3.29 -21.95 1.47
N TYR A 67 -2.44 -21.09 2.05
CA TYR A 67 -1.02 -21.38 2.26
C TYR A 67 -0.79 -22.58 3.17
N PHE A 68 -1.42 -22.59 4.35
CA PHE A 68 -1.24 -23.69 5.32
C PHE A 68 -1.81 -25.01 4.83
N LYS A 69 -2.99 -24.99 4.20
CA LYS A 69 -3.58 -26.18 3.58
C LYS A 69 -2.74 -26.71 2.40
N GLY A 70 -2.28 -25.80 1.54
CA GLY A 70 -1.46 -26.15 0.38
C GLY A 70 -0.13 -26.79 0.76
N ASN A 71 0.41 -26.45 1.92
CA ASN A 71 1.64 -27.03 2.47
C ASN A 71 1.39 -28.19 3.47
N ASN A 72 0.15 -28.67 3.60
CA ASN A 72 -0.23 -29.72 4.54
C ASN A 72 0.14 -29.43 6.00
N MET A 73 0.11 -28.15 6.40
CA MET A 73 0.43 -27.70 7.76
C MET A 73 -0.84 -27.53 8.57
N LYS A 74 -0.77 -27.89 9.85
CA LYS A 74 -1.80 -27.56 10.85
C LYS A 74 -1.63 -26.11 11.29
N TYR A 75 -2.71 -25.44 11.61
CA TYR A 75 -2.72 -24.07 12.09
C TYR A 75 -4.03 -23.74 12.78
N GLU A 76 -4.03 -22.67 13.59
CA GLU A 76 -5.21 -22.09 14.21
C GLU A 76 -5.29 -20.62 13.84
N VAL A 77 -6.41 -20.21 13.23
CA VAL A 77 -6.65 -18.79 12.91
C VAL A 77 -7.43 -18.15 14.07
N ILE A 78 -6.92 -17.04 14.58
CA ILE A 78 -7.58 -16.19 15.56
C ILE A 78 -7.82 -14.83 14.90
N ALA A 79 -9.08 -14.60 14.47
CA ALA A 79 -9.47 -13.43 13.70
C ALA A 79 -9.98 -12.29 14.61
N PHE A 80 -9.63 -11.05 14.26
CA PHE A 80 -10.02 -9.83 14.96
C PHE A 80 -10.65 -8.82 13.99
N GLY A 81 -11.50 -7.93 14.51
CA GLY A 81 -12.20 -6.93 13.68
C GLY A 81 -11.31 -5.82 13.14
N THR A 82 -10.24 -5.47 13.86
CA THR A 82 -9.35 -4.37 13.49
C THR A 82 -7.88 -4.76 13.55
N ALA A 83 -7.04 -4.04 12.81
CA ALA A 83 -5.58 -4.24 12.84
C ALA A 83 -5.01 -4.00 14.25
N ASP A 84 -5.49 -2.98 14.97
CA ASP A 84 -5.01 -2.66 16.32
C ASP A 84 -5.34 -3.78 17.32
N GLU A 85 -6.51 -4.40 17.24
CA GLU A 85 -6.87 -5.57 18.07
C GLU A 85 -5.98 -6.76 17.73
N THR A 86 -5.72 -7.00 16.44
CA THR A 86 -4.85 -8.08 15.97
C THR A 86 -3.43 -7.94 16.51
N VAL A 87 -2.84 -6.74 16.41
CA VAL A 87 -1.49 -6.47 16.94
C VAL A 87 -1.42 -6.63 18.45
N LYS A 88 -2.39 -6.09 19.19
CA LYS A 88 -2.47 -6.23 20.65
C LYS A 88 -2.60 -7.68 21.09
N ALA A 89 -3.39 -8.48 20.38
CA ALA A 89 -3.54 -9.91 20.66
C ALA A 89 -2.24 -10.67 20.43
N TYR A 90 -1.55 -10.39 19.32
CA TYR A 90 -0.22 -10.93 19.04
C TYR A 90 0.79 -10.50 20.11
N GLU A 91 0.85 -9.22 20.47
CA GLU A 91 1.78 -8.69 21.45
C GLU A 91 1.58 -9.30 22.85
N SER A 92 0.32 -9.52 23.26
CA SER A 92 -0.02 -10.18 24.52
C SER A 92 0.27 -11.69 24.54
N GLY A 93 0.71 -12.27 23.44
CA GLY A 93 1.01 -13.72 23.34
C GLY A 93 -0.21 -14.60 23.09
N ARG A 94 -1.34 -14.04 22.70
CA ARG A 94 -2.54 -14.81 22.34
C ARG A 94 -2.34 -15.61 21.06
N CYS A 95 -1.45 -15.15 20.17
CA CYS A 95 -1.05 -15.84 18.95
C CYS A 95 0.47 -15.91 18.87
N ASP A 96 0.98 -16.94 18.20
CA ASP A 96 2.40 -17.11 17.91
C ASP A 96 2.86 -16.20 16.77
N VAL A 97 1.97 -16.00 15.81
CA VAL A 97 2.22 -15.33 14.52
C VAL A 97 1.21 -14.21 14.31
N PHE A 98 1.68 -13.09 13.75
CA PHE A 98 0.83 -12.06 13.16
C PHE A 98 1.03 -12.03 11.65
N THR A 99 -0.06 -12.10 10.88
CA THR A 99 -0.02 -12.02 9.42
C THR A 99 -0.77 -10.82 8.90
N SER A 100 -0.18 -10.15 7.93
CA SER A 100 -0.72 -9.03 7.16
C SER A 100 0.14 -8.78 5.92
N ASP A 101 -0.15 -7.72 5.17
CA ASP A 101 0.74 -7.23 4.13
C ASP A 101 2.12 -6.90 4.74
N VAL A 102 3.19 -7.21 4.01
CA VAL A 102 4.58 -7.06 4.50
C VAL A 102 4.86 -5.62 4.91
N SER A 103 4.42 -4.63 4.12
CA SER A 103 4.59 -3.22 4.47
C SER A 103 3.90 -2.86 5.79
N GLN A 104 2.72 -3.40 6.04
CA GLN A 104 2.00 -3.23 7.30
C GLN A 104 2.72 -3.96 8.45
N LEU A 105 3.24 -5.16 8.25
CA LEU A 105 4.01 -5.87 9.28
C LEU A 105 5.22 -5.05 9.73
N TYR A 106 5.95 -4.42 8.81
CA TYR A 106 7.05 -3.53 9.16
C TYR A 106 6.58 -2.31 9.96
N ALA A 107 5.44 -1.71 9.59
CA ALA A 107 4.89 -0.57 10.32
C ALA A 107 4.42 -0.96 11.73
N GLU A 108 3.70 -2.08 11.85
CA GLU A 108 3.22 -2.57 13.15
C GLU A 108 4.37 -3.01 14.07
N ARG A 109 5.43 -3.59 13.50
CA ARG A 109 6.64 -3.93 14.25
C ARG A 109 7.26 -2.72 14.98
N LEU A 110 7.15 -1.52 14.41
CA LEU A 110 7.66 -0.31 15.06
C LEU A 110 6.81 0.13 16.28
N LYS A 111 5.58 -0.36 16.38
CA LYS A 111 4.64 0.01 17.45
C LYS A 111 4.67 -0.93 18.66
N VAL A 112 5.11 -2.18 18.48
CA VAL A 112 5.21 -3.14 19.60
C VAL A 112 6.28 -2.72 20.60
N ALA A 113 6.15 -3.15 21.86
CA ALA A 113 7.02 -2.71 22.96
C ALA A 113 8.51 -2.94 22.71
N ASN A 114 8.87 -4.05 22.05
CA ASN A 114 10.27 -4.40 21.76
C ASN A 114 10.44 -4.79 20.26
N PRO A 115 10.50 -3.82 19.34
CA PRO A 115 10.59 -4.10 17.89
C PRO A 115 11.74 -5.02 17.49
N ALA A 116 12.86 -4.96 18.22
CA ALA A 116 14.04 -5.78 17.98
C ALA A 116 13.84 -7.28 18.24
N GLU A 117 12.86 -7.63 19.08
CA GLU A 117 12.51 -9.03 19.40
C GLU A 117 11.55 -9.66 18.40
N HIS A 118 11.13 -8.91 17.39
CA HIS A 118 10.23 -9.37 16.35
C HIS A 118 10.92 -9.40 14.98
N VAL A 119 10.57 -10.37 14.17
CA VAL A 119 11.09 -10.52 12.80
C VAL A 119 9.95 -10.82 11.84
N VAL A 120 9.99 -10.22 10.65
CA VAL A 120 9.15 -10.59 9.52
C VAL A 120 9.89 -11.69 8.78
N LEU A 121 9.25 -12.85 8.58
CA LEU A 121 9.83 -13.98 7.86
C LEU A 121 10.03 -13.63 6.38
N PRO A 122 10.98 -14.30 5.69
CA PRO A 122 11.34 -13.93 4.32
C PRO A 122 10.28 -14.29 3.27
N GLU A 123 9.38 -15.22 3.58
CA GLU A 123 8.38 -15.67 2.61
C GLU A 123 7.28 -14.63 2.42
N VAL A 124 6.96 -14.39 1.14
CA VAL A 124 5.81 -13.61 0.69
C VAL A 124 4.85 -14.56 -0.01
N ILE A 125 3.69 -14.79 0.60
CA ILE A 125 2.78 -15.88 0.21
C ILE A 125 1.68 -15.46 -0.77
N SER A 126 1.57 -14.16 -1.07
CA SER A 126 0.60 -13.63 -2.04
C SER A 126 1.16 -12.44 -2.80
N LYS A 127 0.39 -11.97 -3.78
CA LYS A 127 0.60 -10.67 -4.43
C LYS A 127 -0.60 -9.79 -4.15
N GLU A 128 -0.33 -8.64 -3.54
CA GLU A 128 -1.35 -7.69 -3.11
C GLU A 128 -1.18 -6.36 -3.89
N PRO A 129 -1.87 -6.19 -5.05
CA PRO A 129 -1.88 -4.92 -5.76
C PRO A 129 -2.73 -3.91 -4.99
N LEU A 130 -2.10 -2.95 -4.34
CA LEU A 130 -2.75 -1.95 -3.49
C LEU A 130 -3.01 -0.67 -4.30
N GLY A 131 -4.17 -0.06 -4.10
CA GLY A 131 -4.48 1.19 -4.77
C GLY A 131 -5.62 1.98 -4.14
N PRO A 132 -5.69 3.29 -4.47
CA PRO A 132 -6.82 4.12 -4.08
C PRO A 132 -8.09 3.64 -4.75
N MET A 133 -9.21 3.73 -4.04
CA MET A 133 -10.51 3.38 -4.57
C MET A 133 -11.56 4.45 -4.23
N VAL A 134 -12.56 4.56 -5.10
CA VAL A 134 -13.73 5.43 -4.99
C VAL A 134 -15.01 4.62 -5.17
N ARG A 135 -16.17 5.19 -4.87
CA ARG A 135 -17.46 4.54 -5.16
C ARG A 135 -17.75 4.51 -6.64
N HIS A 136 -18.54 3.54 -7.10
CA HIS A 136 -19.12 3.54 -8.43
C HIS A 136 -20.04 4.75 -8.65
N GLY A 137 -20.19 5.17 -9.91
CA GLY A 137 -21.22 6.12 -10.35
C GLY A 137 -20.81 7.59 -10.35
N ASP A 138 -19.54 7.89 -10.03
CA ASP A 138 -18.96 9.23 -10.21
C ASP A 138 -17.68 9.13 -11.03
N ASP A 139 -17.85 9.10 -12.34
CA ASP A 139 -16.74 8.93 -13.29
C ASP A 139 -15.79 10.13 -13.25
N GLN A 140 -16.29 11.34 -13.03
CA GLN A 140 -15.45 12.53 -12.92
C GLN A 140 -14.54 12.45 -11.69
N TRP A 141 -15.08 12.06 -10.55
CA TRP A 141 -14.29 11.89 -9.32
C TRP A 141 -13.28 10.74 -9.46
N PHE A 142 -13.69 9.64 -10.09
CA PHE A 142 -12.78 8.54 -10.41
C PHE A 142 -11.59 9.02 -11.25
N ASP A 143 -11.86 9.81 -12.30
CA ASP A 143 -10.80 10.36 -13.16
C ASP A 143 -9.89 11.32 -12.40
N VAL A 144 -10.42 12.18 -11.53
CA VAL A 144 -9.60 13.08 -10.70
C VAL A 144 -8.62 12.28 -9.82
N VAL A 145 -9.09 11.25 -9.13
CA VAL A 145 -8.24 10.43 -8.25
C VAL A 145 -7.22 9.64 -9.06
N LYS A 146 -7.63 9.01 -10.16
CA LYS A 146 -6.77 8.26 -11.07
C LYS A 146 -5.65 9.13 -11.64
N TRP A 147 -6.00 10.27 -12.21
CA TRP A 147 -5.03 11.15 -12.83
C TRP A 147 -4.12 11.86 -11.83
N THR A 148 -4.55 12.03 -10.57
CA THR A 148 -3.67 12.47 -9.48
C THR A 148 -2.53 11.48 -9.24
N LEU A 149 -2.82 10.18 -9.17
CA LEU A 149 -1.79 9.14 -9.05
C LEU A 149 -0.86 9.14 -10.27
N PHE A 150 -1.42 9.14 -11.48
CA PHE A 150 -0.62 9.13 -12.71
C PHE A 150 0.20 10.39 -12.91
N ALA A 151 -0.29 11.56 -12.46
CA ALA A 151 0.50 12.79 -12.48
C ALA A 151 1.72 12.70 -11.56
N MET A 152 1.60 12.07 -10.39
CA MET A 152 2.74 11.87 -9.49
C MET A 152 3.77 10.90 -10.07
N VAL A 153 3.33 9.81 -10.70
CA VAL A 153 4.22 8.83 -11.37
C VAL A 153 4.89 9.46 -12.58
N GLY A 154 4.14 10.13 -13.45
CA GLY A 154 4.70 10.83 -14.61
C GLY A 154 5.66 11.96 -14.24
N ALA A 155 5.38 12.67 -13.14
CA ALA A 155 6.31 13.68 -12.63
C ALA A 155 7.66 13.08 -12.23
N GLU A 156 7.65 11.88 -11.61
CA GLU A 156 8.88 11.17 -11.28
C GLU A 156 9.66 10.78 -12.54
N GLU A 157 9.01 10.19 -13.53
CA GLU A 157 9.63 9.78 -14.80
C GLU A 157 10.29 10.96 -15.53
N LEU A 158 9.70 12.14 -15.42
CA LEU A 158 10.21 13.37 -16.05
C LEU A 158 11.19 14.15 -15.15
N GLY A 159 11.54 13.61 -13.98
CA GLY A 159 12.43 14.28 -13.03
C GLY A 159 11.86 15.55 -12.42
N ILE A 160 10.53 15.70 -12.41
CA ILE A 160 9.83 16.82 -11.77
C ILE A 160 9.73 16.51 -10.27
N THR A 161 10.27 17.37 -9.44
CA THR A 161 10.31 17.23 -7.99
C THR A 161 9.67 18.43 -7.30
N GLN A 162 9.39 18.28 -6.00
CA GLN A 162 8.91 19.39 -5.18
C GLN A 162 9.85 20.62 -5.23
N LYS A 163 11.15 20.39 -5.41
CA LYS A 163 12.16 21.44 -5.48
C LYS A 163 12.17 22.20 -6.80
N ASN A 164 11.97 21.51 -7.94
CA ASN A 164 12.17 22.08 -9.26
C ASN A 164 10.87 22.33 -10.04
N VAL A 165 9.72 22.00 -9.49
CA VAL A 165 8.41 22.05 -10.18
C VAL A 165 8.13 23.44 -10.79
N ASP A 166 8.49 24.52 -10.10
CA ASP A 166 8.26 25.89 -10.58
C ASP A 166 9.15 26.28 -11.78
N GLU A 167 10.36 25.74 -11.83
CA GLU A 167 11.26 25.89 -12.96
C GLU A 167 10.82 25.04 -14.15
N MET A 168 10.53 23.76 -13.87
CA MET A 168 10.08 22.80 -14.89
C MET A 168 8.75 23.20 -15.54
N ALA A 169 7.85 23.83 -14.81
CA ALA A 169 6.57 24.34 -15.33
C ALA A 169 6.74 25.51 -16.35
N LYS A 170 7.89 26.18 -16.38
CA LYS A 170 8.22 27.25 -17.34
C LYS A 170 8.91 26.72 -18.58
N SER A 171 9.20 25.43 -18.66
CA SER A 171 9.93 24.82 -19.74
C SER A 171 9.12 24.83 -21.04
N ASP A 172 9.80 25.09 -22.16
CA ASP A 172 9.21 25.00 -23.49
C ASP A 172 9.24 23.61 -24.10
N LYS A 173 9.78 22.61 -23.39
CA LYS A 173 9.81 21.22 -23.84
C LYS A 173 8.39 20.66 -23.97
N PRO A 174 8.03 20.09 -25.14
CA PRO A 174 6.67 19.61 -25.40
C PRO A 174 6.21 18.54 -24.38
N GLU A 175 7.10 17.67 -23.93
CA GLU A 175 6.81 16.65 -22.92
C GLU A 175 6.41 17.25 -21.57
N LEU A 176 7.09 18.31 -21.13
CA LEU A 176 6.76 19.02 -19.89
C LEU A 176 5.48 19.84 -20.03
N LYS A 177 5.28 20.50 -21.18
CA LYS A 177 4.01 21.18 -21.45
C LYS A 177 2.81 20.23 -21.38
N ARG A 178 2.93 19.04 -21.93
CA ARG A 178 1.88 18.02 -21.84
C ARG A 178 1.69 17.55 -20.39
N ALA A 179 2.79 17.25 -19.67
CA ALA A 179 2.73 16.79 -18.28
C ALA A 179 2.06 17.80 -17.35
N PHE A 180 2.37 19.09 -17.53
CA PHE A 180 1.76 20.16 -16.74
C PHE A 180 0.38 20.59 -17.25
N GLY A 181 -0.09 20.05 -18.39
CA GLY A 181 -1.36 20.44 -18.98
C GLY A 181 -1.40 21.90 -19.45
N THR A 182 -0.24 22.51 -19.71
CA THR A 182 -0.15 23.89 -20.20
C THR A 182 -0.51 24.02 -21.68
N ASP A 183 -0.42 22.93 -22.43
CA ASP A 183 -0.95 22.77 -23.78
C ASP A 183 -2.40 22.26 -23.69
N GLY A 184 -3.37 23.16 -23.95
CA GLY A 184 -4.80 22.82 -23.89
C GLY A 184 -5.44 23.11 -22.52
N ASN A 185 -6.58 22.44 -22.25
CA ASN A 185 -7.43 22.65 -21.08
C ASN A 185 -7.81 21.35 -20.37
N LEU A 186 -6.92 20.37 -20.34
CA LEU A 186 -7.21 19.03 -19.80
C LEU A 186 -7.55 19.06 -18.31
N GLY A 187 -6.87 19.90 -17.53
CA GLY A 187 -7.20 20.08 -16.10
C GLY A 187 -8.62 20.61 -15.90
N GLU A 188 -9.00 21.60 -16.71
CA GLU A 188 -10.33 22.22 -16.65
C GLU A 188 -11.44 21.24 -17.08
N GLN A 189 -11.16 20.33 -18.02
CA GLN A 189 -12.06 19.23 -18.40
C GLN A 189 -12.25 18.22 -17.26
N LEU A 190 -11.26 18.06 -16.37
CA LEU A 190 -11.40 17.28 -15.13
C LEU A 190 -12.12 18.07 -14.02
N GLY A 191 -12.49 19.33 -14.24
CA GLY A 191 -13.02 20.21 -13.21
C GLY A 191 -11.95 20.77 -12.26
N LEU A 192 -10.68 20.71 -12.65
CA LEU A 192 -9.53 21.21 -11.88
C LEU A 192 -9.00 22.51 -12.47
N THR A 193 -8.08 23.16 -11.75
CA THR A 193 -7.37 24.32 -12.28
C THR A 193 -6.31 23.91 -13.31
N LYS A 194 -5.92 24.81 -14.21
CA LYS A 194 -4.91 24.52 -15.24
C LYS A 194 -3.57 24.05 -14.65
N ASP A 195 -3.21 24.55 -13.46
CA ASP A 195 -1.95 24.27 -12.76
C ASP A 195 -2.02 23.07 -11.80
N TRP A 196 -3.05 22.21 -11.93
CA TRP A 196 -3.33 21.13 -10.98
C TRP A 196 -2.14 20.20 -10.73
N VAL A 197 -1.36 19.82 -11.76
CA VAL A 197 -0.17 18.96 -11.60
C VAL A 197 0.91 19.67 -10.78
N SER A 198 1.17 20.95 -11.07
CA SER A 198 2.11 21.76 -10.29
C SER A 198 1.71 21.84 -8.82
N ARG A 199 0.41 21.99 -8.56
CA ARG A 199 -0.13 22.03 -7.17
C ARG A 199 0.07 20.72 -6.43
N ILE A 200 -0.16 19.57 -7.09
CA ILE A 200 0.09 18.25 -6.50
C ILE A 200 1.57 18.13 -6.14
N VAL A 201 2.46 18.33 -7.11
CA VAL A 201 3.90 18.13 -6.89
C VAL A 201 4.45 19.11 -5.85
N LYS A 202 3.98 20.37 -5.81
CA LYS A 202 4.34 21.32 -4.75
C LYS A 202 3.90 20.86 -3.36
N ALA A 203 2.70 20.29 -3.27
CA ALA A 203 2.13 19.92 -1.98
C ALA A 203 2.77 18.64 -1.42
N VAL A 204 2.96 17.61 -2.25
CA VAL A 204 3.33 16.27 -1.80
C VAL A 204 4.55 15.67 -2.50
N GLY A 205 5.13 16.35 -3.48
CA GLY A 205 6.19 15.81 -4.32
C GLY A 205 5.68 14.87 -5.41
N ASN A 206 6.58 14.28 -6.17
CA ASN A 206 6.29 13.20 -7.10
C ASN A 206 6.09 11.87 -6.36
N TYR A 207 5.80 10.77 -7.08
CA TYR A 207 5.56 9.48 -6.46
C TYR A 207 6.77 8.97 -5.67
N GLY A 208 8.00 9.08 -6.21
CA GLY A 208 9.23 8.64 -5.53
C GLY A 208 9.49 9.42 -4.23
N GLU A 209 9.33 10.76 -4.26
CA GLU A 209 9.47 11.59 -3.05
C GLU A 209 8.43 11.23 -1.99
N SER A 210 7.19 10.94 -2.40
CA SER A 210 6.14 10.50 -1.50
C SER A 210 6.44 9.10 -0.93
N PHE A 211 6.90 8.17 -1.77
CA PHE A 211 7.30 6.83 -1.34
C PHE A 211 8.43 6.90 -0.31
N ASP A 212 9.52 7.60 -0.63
CA ASP A 212 10.69 7.68 0.25
C ASP A 212 10.35 8.28 1.61
N ARG A 213 9.55 9.33 1.63
CA ARG A 213 9.13 9.99 2.87
C ARG A 213 8.27 9.11 3.77
N ASN A 214 7.40 8.27 3.18
CA ASN A 214 6.38 7.53 3.94
C ASN A 214 6.79 6.09 4.27
N VAL A 215 7.44 5.39 3.35
CA VAL A 215 7.79 3.97 3.51
C VAL A 215 9.22 3.64 3.09
N GLY A 216 9.86 4.46 2.27
CA GLY A 216 11.20 4.25 1.74
C GLY A 216 12.33 4.68 2.67
N ALA A 217 13.46 5.02 2.08
CA ALA A 217 14.71 5.34 2.78
C ALA A 217 14.60 6.56 3.73
N GLY A 218 13.70 7.50 3.46
CA GLY A 218 13.42 8.67 4.30
C GLY A 218 12.51 8.36 5.49
N SER A 219 11.99 7.16 5.63
CA SER A 219 11.09 6.73 6.69
C SER A 219 11.78 5.77 7.67
N LYS A 220 11.13 5.52 8.82
CA LYS A 220 11.59 4.50 9.78
C LYS A 220 11.43 3.06 9.24
N LEU A 221 10.65 2.86 8.18
CA LEU A 221 10.43 1.54 7.59
C LEU A 221 11.61 1.10 6.72
N GLY A 222 12.22 2.04 5.99
CA GLY A 222 13.38 1.76 5.14
C GLY A 222 13.12 0.70 4.07
N ILE A 223 11.89 0.60 3.56
CA ILE A 223 11.52 -0.40 2.57
C ILE A 223 12.17 -0.02 1.24
N ALA A 224 12.93 -0.95 0.66
CA ALA A 224 13.50 -0.78 -0.66
C ALA A 224 12.36 -0.75 -1.71
N ARG A 225 12.45 0.21 -2.65
CA ARG A 225 11.52 0.27 -3.76
C ARG A 225 11.87 -0.84 -4.76
N GLY A 226 10.90 -1.72 -5.04
CA GLY A 226 10.95 -2.62 -6.17
C GLY A 226 10.69 -1.86 -7.48
N LEU A 227 11.31 -2.28 -8.57
CA LEU A 227 11.03 -1.80 -9.92
C LEU A 227 9.96 -2.65 -10.58
#